data_a2aab5e87a752e6201942eeed1cea221
#
_entry.id   a2aab5e87a752e6201942eeed1cea221
#
_cell.length_a   1.000
_cell.length_b   1.000
_cell.length_c   1.000
_cell.angle_alpha   90.00
_cell.angle_beta   90.00
_cell.angle_gamma   90.00
#
_symmetry.space_group_name_H-M   'P 1'
#
loop_
_entity.id
_entity.type
_entity.pdbx_description
1 polymer ?
#
loop_
_entity_poly.entity_id
_entity_poly.type
_entity_poly.pdbx_seq_one_letter_code
_entity_poly.pdbx_strand_id
1 'polypeptide(L)'
;MSLDVLSQYVLNTLMLGMIYAMVAVGFTLFFGVLDVIKFSHGDVLMLGGFAALVTYLGGQAIGINNPWVLLAVMLFVSMTVTAGVGAFVARFLVLPLKSAPPLNTLLVTLMFGLALREAVRLFYPNGSNPKPFPRLLPENSLNFGALSLRADSLILLATGLATIVGVHLLITRTKLGLAIRAVAQDGETARVMGIDFQRVVLFTFGLGSALAAMAGVMNGLYYNEINFGIGLLLGVIGFSAAILGGLGNFLGAILGGFLFAALQTFGAVALPMITPSIPSAYKDVFAFVMVILLMAWRPTGLIAERSSERV
;
A
#
# COMPACT_ATOMS: atom_id res chain seq x y z
N MET A 1 -2.92 -4.89 32.34
CA MET A 1 -2.65 -4.02 31.19
C MET A 1 -3.43 -2.73 31.42
N SER A 2 -2.77 -1.57 31.46
CA SER A 2 -3.48 -0.30 31.66
C SER A 2 -4.31 0.05 30.43
N LEU A 3 -5.42 0.81 30.59
CA LEU A 3 -6.28 1.24 29.48
C LEU A 3 -5.49 2.06 28.44
N ASP A 4 -4.50 2.83 28.90
CA ASP A 4 -3.59 3.60 28.02
C ASP A 4 -2.79 2.71 27.07
N VAL A 5 -2.24 1.62 27.59
CA VAL A 5 -1.46 0.68 26.76
C VAL A 5 -2.36 0.00 25.73
N LEU A 6 -3.56 -0.40 26.11
CA LEU A 6 -4.52 -1.01 25.19
C LEU A 6 -4.93 -0.04 24.08
N SER A 7 -5.21 1.22 24.43
CA SER A 7 -5.59 2.25 23.44
C SER A 7 -4.47 2.54 22.44
N GLN A 8 -3.21 2.55 22.88
CA GLN A 8 -2.04 2.69 22.00
C GLN A 8 -1.89 1.51 21.04
N TYR A 9 -2.10 0.27 21.50
CA TYR A 9 -2.08 -0.90 20.61
C TYR A 9 -3.20 -0.84 19.57
N VAL A 10 -4.41 -0.43 19.95
CA VAL A 10 -5.53 -0.26 19.02
C VAL A 10 -5.20 0.82 17.99
N LEU A 11 -4.70 1.98 18.42
CA LEU A 11 -4.33 3.06 17.51
C LEU A 11 -3.22 2.65 16.54
N ASN A 12 -2.17 1.98 17.03
CA ASN A 12 -1.08 1.46 16.20
C ASN A 12 -1.60 0.42 15.19
N THR A 13 -2.53 -0.45 15.62
CA THR A 13 -3.15 -1.43 14.72
C THR A 13 -3.95 -0.75 13.62
N LEU A 14 -4.72 0.29 13.95
CA LEU A 14 -5.48 1.06 12.96
C LEU A 14 -4.55 1.78 11.98
N MET A 15 -3.45 2.36 12.47
CA MET A 15 -2.44 3.02 11.63
C MET A 15 -1.78 2.07 10.65
N LEU A 16 -1.24 0.95 11.15
CA LEU A 16 -0.63 -0.07 10.30
C LEU A 16 -1.64 -0.68 9.35
N GLY A 17 -2.85 -0.97 9.83
CA GLY A 17 -3.96 -1.48 9.03
C GLY A 17 -4.32 -0.56 7.88
N MET A 18 -4.29 0.76 8.10
CA MET A 18 -4.53 1.75 7.04
C MET A 18 -3.43 1.72 5.97
N ILE A 19 -2.16 1.66 6.37
CA ILE A 19 -1.03 1.55 5.44
C ILE A 19 -1.14 0.25 4.62
N TYR A 20 -1.36 -0.87 5.29
CA TYR A 20 -1.48 -2.18 4.61
C TYR A 20 -2.72 -2.25 3.71
N ALA A 21 -3.84 -1.66 4.12
CA ALA A 21 -5.05 -1.59 3.31
C ALA A 21 -4.81 -0.81 2.01
N MET A 22 -4.08 0.31 2.04
CA MET A 22 -3.77 1.06 0.82
C MET A 22 -2.90 0.25 -0.14
N VAL A 23 -1.90 -0.48 0.38
CA VAL A 23 -1.06 -1.37 -0.45
C VAL A 23 -1.90 -2.52 -1.01
N ALA A 24 -2.74 -3.15 -0.19
CA ALA A 24 -3.62 -4.24 -0.60
C ALA A 24 -4.65 -3.81 -1.66
N VAL A 25 -5.23 -2.62 -1.52
CA VAL A 25 -6.12 -2.02 -2.53
C VAL A 25 -5.39 -1.81 -3.86
N GLY A 26 -4.12 -1.35 -3.82
CA GLY A 26 -3.31 -1.23 -5.03
C GLY A 26 -3.13 -2.57 -5.76
N PHE A 27 -2.81 -3.65 -5.05
CA PHE A 27 -2.74 -5.00 -5.63
C PHE A 27 -4.08 -5.45 -6.20
N THR A 28 -5.17 -5.23 -5.48
CA THR A 28 -6.52 -5.59 -5.91
C THR A 28 -6.94 -4.86 -7.19
N LEU A 29 -6.55 -3.60 -7.36
CA LEU A 29 -6.81 -2.84 -8.59
C LEU A 29 -6.09 -3.43 -9.81
N PHE A 30 -4.82 -3.84 -9.66
CA PHE A 30 -4.07 -4.45 -10.75
C PHE A 30 -4.63 -5.81 -11.12
N PHE A 31 -4.87 -6.63 -10.12
CA PHE A 31 -5.44 -7.97 -10.31
C PHE A 31 -6.82 -7.89 -10.97
N GLY A 32 -7.71 -7.02 -10.49
CA GLY A 32 -9.05 -6.88 -11.03
C GLY A 32 -9.10 -6.50 -12.52
N VAL A 33 -8.11 -5.76 -13.06
CA VAL A 33 -8.13 -5.30 -14.46
C VAL A 33 -7.41 -6.25 -15.42
N LEU A 34 -6.38 -6.96 -14.96
CA LEU A 34 -5.51 -7.77 -15.83
C LEU A 34 -5.32 -9.22 -15.35
N ASP A 35 -5.87 -9.62 -14.21
CA ASP A 35 -5.59 -10.91 -13.54
C ASP A 35 -4.09 -11.13 -13.30
N VAL A 36 -3.32 -10.04 -13.10
CA VAL A 36 -1.87 -10.06 -12.97
C VAL A 36 -1.44 -9.49 -11.64
N ILE A 37 -0.51 -10.18 -10.98
CA ILE A 37 0.12 -9.70 -9.75
C ILE A 37 1.35 -8.87 -10.13
N LYS A 38 1.36 -7.58 -9.75
CA LYS A 38 2.47 -6.66 -9.97
C LYS A 38 3.39 -6.66 -8.76
N PHE A 39 4.44 -7.50 -8.77
CA PHE A 39 5.37 -7.58 -7.63
C PHE A 39 6.21 -6.32 -7.38
N SER A 40 6.44 -5.48 -8.41
CA SER A 40 7.10 -4.18 -8.23
C SER A 40 6.30 -3.17 -7.38
N HIS A 41 5.10 -3.51 -6.91
CA HIS A 41 4.23 -2.57 -6.20
C HIS A 41 4.84 -2.06 -4.89
N GLY A 42 5.47 -2.95 -4.13
CA GLY A 42 6.20 -2.57 -2.91
C GLY A 42 7.41 -1.67 -3.20
N ASP A 43 8.17 -1.95 -4.27
CA ASP A 43 9.31 -1.12 -4.64
C ASP A 43 8.88 0.26 -5.19
N VAL A 44 7.70 0.35 -5.81
CA VAL A 44 7.07 1.64 -6.17
C VAL A 44 6.64 2.41 -4.92
N LEU A 45 6.17 1.74 -3.86
CA LEU A 45 5.90 2.34 -2.56
C LEU A 45 7.19 2.97 -1.98
N MET A 46 8.27 2.21 -1.96
CA MET A 46 9.58 2.69 -1.52
C MET A 46 10.02 3.91 -2.34
N LEU A 47 9.93 3.83 -3.67
CA LEU A 47 10.25 4.96 -4.55
C LEU A 47 9.40 6.20 -4.21
N GLY A 48 8.12 6.03 -3.90
CA GLY A 48 7.21 7.09 -3.47
C GLY A 48 7.69 7.79 -2.21
N GLY A 49 8.12 7.03 -1.21
CA GLY A 49 8.68 7.59 0.01
C GLY A 49 9.99 8.35 -0.23
N PHE A 50 10.90 7.81 -1.05
CA PHE A 50 12.13 8.54 -1.42
C PHE A 50 11.84 9.78 -2.28
N ALA A 51 10.88 9.74 -3.21
CA ALA A 51 10.45 10.92 -3.96
C ALA A 51 9.90 12.01 -3.04
N ALA A 52 9.14 11.64 -2.01
CA ALA A 52 8.68 12.57 -0.99
C ALA A 52 9.85 13.18 -0.20
N LEU A 53 10.83 12.37 0.20
CA LEU A 53 12.01 12.86 0.92
C LEU A 53 12.84 13.83 0.07
N VAL A 54 13.07 13.52 -1.21
CA VAL A 54 13.75 14.43 -2.15
C VAL A 54 12.97 15.73 -2.31
N THR A 55 11.64 15.65 -2.43
CA THR A 55 10.77 16.83 -2.53
C THR A 55 10.84 17.69 -1.27
N TYR A 56 10.90 17.07 -0.09
CA TYR A 56 11.09 17.79 1.17
C TYR A 56 12.41 18.56 1.19
N LEU A 57 13.52 17.89 0.86
CA LEU A 57 14.84 18.53 0.83
C LEU A 57 14.90 19.67 -0.19
N GLY A 58 14.31 19.49 -1.37
CA GLY A 58 14.18 20.54 -2.38
C GLY A 58 13.30 21.70 -1.92
N GLY A 59 12.18 21.42 -1.27
CA GLY A 59 11.28 22.45 -0.71
C GLY A 59 11.98 23.31 0.35
N GLN A 60 12.76 22.69 1.24
CA GLN A 60 13.57 23.43 2.21
C GLN A 60 14.65 24.31 1.54
N ALA A 61 15.31 23.79 0.50
CA ALA A 61 16.34 24.53 -0.23
C ALA A 61 15.82 25.80 -0.91
N ILE A 62 14.54 25.82 -1.32
CA ILE A 62 13.87 26.98 -1.90
C ILE A 62 13.11 27.84 -0.87
N GLY A 63 13.27 27.53 0.44
CA GLY A 63 12.75 28.35 1.54
C GLY A 63 11.28 28.10 1.90
N ILE A 64 10.68 26.98 1.52
CA ILE A 64 9.32 26.61 1.98
C ILE A 64 9.42 26.09 3.41
N ASN A 65 9.00 26.90 4.40
CA ASN A 65 9.10 26.55 5.82
C ASN A 65 7.76 26.07 6.42
N ASN A 66 6.63 26.22 5.71
CA ASN A 66 5.34 25.78 6.22
C ASN A 66 5.22 24.25 6.13
N PRO A 67 5.08 23.52 7.25
CA PRO A 67 5.06 22.05 7.25
C PRO A 67 3.86 21.47 6.48
N TRP A 68 2.72 22.14 6.50
CA TRP A 68 1.52 21.68 5.76
C TRP A 68 1.68 21.81 4.24
N VAL A 69 2.31 22.91 3.79
CA VAL A 69 2.62 23.11 2.37
C VAL A 69 3.63 22.07 1.91
N LEU A 70 4.70 21.86 2.68
CA LEU A 70 5.70 20.82 2.40
C LEU A 70 5.05 19.44 2.31
N LEU A 71 4.21 19.08 3.27
CA LEU A 71 3.50 17.79 3.27
C LEU A 71 2.62 17.63 2.02
N ALA A 72 1.84 18.66 1.67
CA ALA A 72 0.99 18.63 0.48
C ALA A 72 1.81 18.46 -0.82
N VAL A 73 2.91 19.21 -0.96
CA VAL A 73 3.82 19.12 -2.12
C VAL A 73 4.50 17.76 -2.18
N MET A 74 5.00 17.24 -1.05
CA MET A 74 5.59 15.90 -0.95
C MET A 74 4.62 14.82 -1.42
N LEU A 75 3.36 14.86 -0.95
CA LEU A 75 2.32 13.91 -1.34
C LEU A 75 2.01 14.03 -2.83
N PHE A 76 1.79 15.25 -3.32
CA PHE A 76 1.46 15.48 -4.72
C PHE A 76 2.56 15.00 -5.68
N VAL A 77 3.81 15.38 -5.42
CA VAL A 77 4.96 14.98 -6.26
C VAL A 77 5.19 13.48 -6.19
N SER A 78 5.20 12.92 -4.98
CA SER A 78 5.36 11.48 -4.77
C SER A 78 4.31 10.66 -5.52
N MET A 79 3.03 11.01 -5.39
CA MET A 79 1.93 10.34 -6.08
C MET A 79 2.02 10.51 -7.60
N THR A 80 2.40 11.69 -8.10
CA THR A 80 2.52 11.96 -9.54
C THR A 80 3.68 11.17 -10.15
N VAL A 81 4.85 11.17 -9.51
CA VAL A 81 6.03 10.40 -9.96
C VAL A 81 5.72 8.91 -10.02
N THR A 82 5.14 8.37 -8.95
CA THR A 82 4.82 6.93 -8.91
C THR A 82 3.67 6.55 -9.83
N ALA A 83 2.68 7.43 -10.02
CA ALA A 83 1.63 7.23 -11.03
C ALA A 83 2.25 7.14 -12.44
N GLY A 84 3.20 8.01 -12.75
CA GLY A 84 3.97 7.95 -14.00
C GLY A 84 4.75 6.64 -14.17
N VAL A 85 5.44 6.20 -13.10
CA VAL A 85 6.13 4.90 -13.09
C VAL A 85 5.14 3.75 -13.24
N GLY A 86 3.99 3.80 -12.58
CA GLY A 86 2.93 2.80 -12.74
C GLY A 86 2.40 2.72 -14.17
N ALA A 87 2.12 3.85 -14.79
CA ALA A 87 1.70 3.93 -16.18
C ALA A 87 2.81 3.44 -17.14
N PHE A 88 4.07 3.77 -16.87
CA PHE A 88 5.22 3.26 -17.61
C PHE A 88 5.30 1.72 -17.56
N VAL A 89 5.21 1.14 -16.35
CA VAL A 89 5.20 -0.32 -16.17
C VAL A 89 4.04 -0.95 -16.93
N ALA A 90 2.84 -0.37 -16.84
CA ALA A 90 1.69 -0.87 -17.57
C ALA A 90 1.92 -0.87 -19.08
N ARG A 91 2.42 0.25 -19.62
CA ARG A 91 2.56 0.43 -21.07
C ARG A 91 3.67 -0.42 -21.68
N PHE A 92 4.82 -0.47 -21.03
CA PHE A 92 6.04 -1.03 -21.62
C PHE A 92 6.38 -2.44 -21.13
N LEU A 93 5.90 -2.83 -19.96
CA LEU A 93 6.21 -4.14 -19.38
C LEU A 93 5.01 -5.07 -19.35
N VAL A 94 3.82 -4.59 -18.95
CA VAL A 94 2.66 -5.47 -18.72
C VAL A 94 1.82 -5.65 -19.99
N LEU A 95 1.41 -4.56 -20.66
CA LEU A 95 0.59 -4.64 -21.87
C LEU A 95 1.21 -5.44 -23.02
N PRO A 96 2.52 -5.36 -23.29
CA PRO A 96 3.15 -6.21 -24.31
C PRO A 96 3.10 -7.71 -23.97
N LEU A 97 3.07 -8.05 -22.68
CA LEU A 97 3.07 -9.43 -22.19
C LEU A 97 1.67 -9.99 -21.91
N LYS A 98 0.60 -9.27 -22.25
CA LYS A 98 -0.78 -9.69 -21.94
C LYS A 98 -1.18 -11.05 -22.52
N SER A 99 -0.54 -11.46 -23.63
CA SER A 99 -0.78 -12.75 -24.30
C SER A 99 0.26 -13.81 -23.93
N ALA A 100 1.25 -13.45 -23.09
CA ALA A 100 2.25 -14.37 -22.59
C ALA A 100 1.75 -15.09 -21.31
N PRO A 101 2.36 -16.21 -20.93
CA PRO A 101 2.05 -16.85 -19.65
C PRO A 101 2.15 -15.87 -18.48
N PRO A 102 1.26 -15.93 -17.47
CA PRO A 102 1.24 -14.99 -16.33
C PRO A 102 2.58 -14.91 -15.59
N LEU A 103 3.34 -16.00 -15.57
CA LEU A 103 4.66 -16.07 -14.98
C LEU A 103 5.63 -15.04 -15.57
N ASN A 104 5.56 -14.76 -16.87
CA ASN A 104 6.44 -13.80 -17.53
C ASN A 104 6.21 -12.38 -16.99
N THR A 105 4.96 -11.98 -16.84
CA THR A 105 4.61 -10.67 -16.29
C THR A 105 5.01 -10.56 -14.80
N LEU A 106 4.83 -11.64 -14.04
CA LEU A 106 5.29 -11.73 -12.66
C LEU A 106 6.80 -11.50 -12.57
N LEU A 107 7.60 -12.25 -13.35
CA LEU A 107 9.06 -12.16 -13.34
C LEU A 107 9.55 -10.78 -13.78
N VAL A 108 8.99 -10.24 -14.88
CA VAL A 108 9.39 -8.92 -15.39
C VAL A 108 9.09 -7.82 -14.39
N THR A 109 7.92 -7.85 -13.73
CA THR A 109 7.59 -6.85 -12.71
C THR A 109 8.44 -7.01 -11.45
N LEU A 110 8.79 -8.24 -11.06
CA LEU A 110 9.70 -8.50 -9.95
C LEU A 110 11.11 -7.94 -10.24
N MET A 111 11.65 -8.23 -11.44
CA MET A 111 12.98 -7.73 -11.85
C MET A 111 12.99 -6.20 -11.95
N PHE A 112 11.91 -5.60 -12.46
CA PHE A 112 11.77 -4.14 -12.48
C PHE A 112 11.76 -3.55 -11.05
N GLY A 113 11.04 -4.18 -10.11
CA GLY A 113 11.06 -3.78 -8.71
C GLY A 113 12.46 -3.84 -8.12
N LEU A 114 13.18 -4.95 -8.36
CA LEU A 114 14.57 -5.10 -7.93
C LEU A 114 15.48 -4.01 -8.53
N ALA A 115 15.32 -3.71 -9.82
CA ALA A 115 16.08 -2.64 -10.48
C ALA A 115 15.80 -1.25 -9.85
N LEU A 116 14.53 -0.94 -9.51
CA LEU A 116 14.18 0.29 -8.80
C LEU A 116 14.85 0.36 -7.42
N ARG A 117 14.83 -0.74 -6.68
CA ARG A 117 15.45 -0.83 -5.35
C ARG A 117 16.95 -0.60 -5.41
N GLU A 118 17.62 -1.27 -6.34
CA GLU A 118 19.06 -1.12 -6.55
C GLU A 118 19.41 0.27 -7.09
N ALA A 119 18.55 0.86 -7.93
CA ALA A 119 18.74 2.24 -8.39
C ALA A 119 18.71 3.23 -7.21
N VAL A 120 17.73 3.13 -6.30
CA VAL A 120 17.70 3.96 -5.10
C VAL A 120 18.93 3.72 -4.22
N ARG A 121 19.32 2.45 -4.02
CA ARG A 121 20.49 2.10 -3.21
C ARG A 121 21.80 2.70 -3.75
N LEU A 122 21.97 2.69 -5.08
CA LEU A 122 23.23 3.11 -5.72
C LEU A 122 23.28 4.61 -6.01
N PHE A 123 22.17 5.20 -6.45
CA PHE A 123 22.15 6.60 -6.92
C PHE A 123 21.74 7.62 -5.85
N TYR A 124 21.03 7.18 -4.78
CA TYR A 124 20.72 8.08 -3.67
C TYR A 124 21.96 8.21 -2.75
N PRO A 125 22.31 9.42 -2.25
CA PRO A 125 23.46 9.62 -1.37
C PRO A 125 23.41 8.71 -0.14
N ASN A 126 24.39 7.82 0.03
CA ASN A 126 24.42 6.77 1.06
C ASN A 126 23.12 5.93 1.09
N GLY A 127 22.57 5.57 -0.07
CA GLY A 127 21.26 4.93 -0.21
C GLY A 127 21.13 3.56 0.46
N SER A 128 22.25 2.91 0.79
CA SER A 128 22.27 1.65 1.57
C SER A 128 21.86 1.82 3.03
N ASN A 129 21.96 3.04 3.58
CA ASN A 129 21.63 3.32 4.96
C ASN A 129 20.21 3.86 5.10
N PRO A 130 19.51 3.57 6.21
CA PRO A 130 18.26 4.21 6.54
C PRO A 130 18.37 5.73 6.55
N LYS A 131 17.33 6.43 6.10
CA LYS A 131 17.25 7.87 6.03
C LYS A 131 16.22 8.40 7.00
N PRO A 132 16.55 9.44 7.78
CA PRO A 132 15.56 10.10 8.62
C PRO A 132 14.47 10.71 7.73
N PHE A 133 13.23 10.46 8.08
CA PHE A 133 12.07 11.05 7.43
C PHE A 133 11.61 12.28 8.23
N PRO A 134 11.19 13.39 7.58
CA PRO A 134 10.89 14.64 8.27
C PRO A 134 9.67 14.52 9.20
N ARG A 135 9.78 15.10 10.39
CA ARG A 135 8.68 15.23 11.35
C ARG A 135 7.87 16.49 11.04
N LEU A 136 6.89 16.37 10.16
CA LEU A 136 6.06 17.49 9.74
C LEU A 136 4.75 17.61 10.51
N LEU A 137 4.35 16.54 11.21
CA LEU A 137 3.11 16.47 11.94
C LEU A 137 3.32 16.92 13.41
N PRO A 138 2.30 17.55 14.04
CA PRO A 138 2.37 17.97 15.42
C PRO A 138 2.49 16.75 16.36
N GLU A 139 3.47 16.78 17.26
CA GLU A 139 3.73 15.71 18.24
C GLU A 139 2.85 15.83 19.51
N ASN A 140 1.90 16.76 19.53
CA ASN A 140 1.05 16.99 20.69
C ASN A 140 0.19 15.76 20.98
N SER A 141 0.06 15.40 22.24
CA SER A 141 -0.88 14.37 22.69
C SER A 141 -2.19 15.02 23.10
N LEU A 142 -3.29 14.48 22.59
CA LEU A 142 -4.63 14.81 23.02
C LEU A 142 -5.01 13.89 24.18
N ASN A 143 -5.11 14.43 25.38
CA ASN A 143 -5.43 13.67 26.59
C ASN A 143 -6.94 13.71 26.84
N PHE A 144 -7.59 12.55 26.71
CA PHE A 144 -9.01 12.35 27.06
C PHE A 144 -9.10 11.50 28.34
N GLY A 145 -8.87 12.09 29.49
CA GLY A 145 -8.83 11.37 30.74
C GLY A 145 -7.67 10.38 30.83
N ALA A 146 -7.97 9.07 30.82
CA ALA A 146 -7.00 7.99 30.82
C ALA A 146 -6.47 7.62 29.42
N LEU A 147 -6.90 8.31 28.37
CA LEU A 147 -6.51 8.03 26.99
C LEU A 147 -5.61 9.15 26.47
N SER A 148 -4.37 8.82 26.09
CA SER A 148 -3.45 9.74 25.42
C SER A 148 -3.31 9.34 23.96
N LEU A 149 -3.89 10.13 23.04
CA LEU A 149 -3.83 9.90 21.61
C LEU A 149 -2.84 10.90 20.97
N ARG A 150 -1.91 10.42 20.20
CA ARG A 150 -0.97 11.25 19.47
C ARG A 150 -1.67 11.92 18.27
N ALA A 151 -1.50 13.23 18.13
CA ALA A 151 -2.14 13.98 17.06
C ALA A 151 -1.63 13.59 15.66
N ASP A 152 -0.33 13.28 15.51
CA ASP A 152 0.26 12.77 14.28
C ASP A 152 -0.44 11.49 13.80
N SER A 153 -0.68 10.54 14.69
CA SER A 153 -1.34 9.28 14.37
C SER A 153 -2.79 9.48 13.92
N LEU A 154 -3.51 10.40 14.54
CA LEU A 154 -4.88 10.74 14.16
C LEU A 154 -4.92 11.41 12.77
N ILE A 155 -3.98 12.32 12.48
CA ILE A 155 -3.89 12.98 11.17
C ILE A 155 -3.57 11.95 10.09
N LEU A 156 -2.61 11.05 10.32
CA LEU A 156 -2.28 9.99 9.39
C LEU A 156 -3.48 9.06 9.15
N LEU A 157 -4.17 8.65 10.22
CA LEU A 157 -5.36 7.82 10.10
C LEU A 157 -6.46 8.51 9.28
N ALA A 158 -6.74 9.78 9.57
CA ALA A 158 -7.73 10.57 8.84
C ALA A 158 -7.35 10.74 7.36
N THR A 159 -6.07 10.98 7.08
CA THR A 159 -5.54 11.13 5.71
C THR A 159 -5.64 9.81 4.94
N GLY A 160 -5.28 8.69 5.57
CA GLY A 160 -5.42 7.36 4.97
C GLY A 160 -6.87 6.99 4.69
N LEU A 161 -7.77 7.26 5.67
CA LEU A 161 -9.21 7.03 5.49
C LEU A 161 -9.77 7.90 4.34
N ALA A 162 -9.43 9.19 4.31
CA ALA A 162 -9.84 10.08 3.23
C ALA A 162 -9.36 9.58 1.85
N THR A 163 -8.13 9.06 1.79
CA THR A 163 -7.57 8.48 0.56
C THR A 163 -8.36 7.24 0.12
N ILE A 164 -8.61 6.29 1.04
CA ILE A 164 -9.38 5.08 0.73
C ILE A 164 -10.81 5.41 0.30
N VAL A 165 -11.48 6.33 1.03
CA VAL A 165 -12.82 6.79 0.67
C VAL A 165 -12.81 7.50 -0.68
N GLY A 166 -11.82 8.36 -0.95
CA GLY A 166 -11.65 9.02 -2.23
C GLY A 166 -11.52 8.04 -3.40
N VAL A 167 -10.69 7.01 -3.25
CA VAL A 167 -10.53 5.95 -4.27
C VAL A 167 -11.82 5.12 -4.39
N HIS A 168 -12.46 4.79 -3.29
CA HIS A 168 -13.76 4.10 -3.33
C HIS A 168 -14.81 4.89 -4.11
N LEU A 169 -14.93 6.20 -3.84
CA LEU A 169 -15.85 7.08 -4.57
C LEU A 169 -15.45 7.20 -6.05
N LEU A 170 -14.15 7.31 -6.35
CA LEU A 170 -13.67 7.32 -7.73
C LEU A 170 -14.10 6.05 -8.48
N ILE A 171 -13.90 4.88 -7.88
CA ILE A 171 -14.23 3.59 -8.50
C ILE A 171 -15.76 3.41 -8.61
N THR A 172 -16.54 3.82 -7.60
CA THR A 172 -17.98 3.53 -7.56
C THR A 172 -18.84 4.59 -8.23
N ARG A 173 -18.42 5.86 -8.23
CA ARG A 173 -19.26 7.01 -8.63
C ARG A 173 -18.81 7.72 -9.91
N THR A 174 -17.63 7.38 -10.48
CA THR A 174 -17.14 8.08 -11.68
C THR A 174 -17.27 7.22 -12.94
N LYS A 175 -17.24 7.88 -14.12
CA LYS A 175 -17.21 7.20 -15.43
C LYS A 175 -15.93 6.37 -15.60
N LEU A 176 -14.79 6.85 -15.08
CA LEU A 176 -13.54 6.11 -15.06
C LEU A 176 -13.64 4.84 -14.20
N GLY A 177 -14.23 4.94 -13.03
CA GLY A 177 -14.46 3.79 -12.17
C GLY A 177 -15.44 2.78 -12.80
N LEU A 178 -16.45 3.24 -13.54
CA LEU A 178 -17.33 2.36 -14.31
C LEU A 178 -16.53 1.62 -15.40
N ALA A 179 -15.65 2.31 -16.12
CA ALA A 179 -14.80 1.69 -17.13
C ALA A 179 -13.83 0.67 -16.53
N ILE A 180 -13.23 0.98 -15.36
CA ILE A 180 -12.36 0.02 -14.62
C ILE A 180 -13.14 -1.25 -14.27
N ARG A 181 -14.35 -1.13 -13.72
CA ARG A 181 -15.18 -2.29 -13.36
C ARG A 181 -15.64 -3.08 -14.56
N ALA A 182 -15.99 -2.41 -15.66
CA ALA A 182 -16.37 -3.07 -16.91
C ALA A 182 -15.19 -3.90 -17.48
N VAL A 183 -13.99 -3.33 -17.52
CA VAL A 183 -12.78 -4.04 -17.96
C VAL A 183 -12.41 -5.17 -17.01
N ALA A 184 -12.60 -4.99 -15.71
CA ALA A 184 -12.36 -6.02 -14.71
C ALA A 184 -13.33 -7.21 -14.83
N GLN A 185 -14.57 -6.96 -15.27
CA GLN A 185 -15.56 -8.01 -15.48
C GLN A 185 -15.30 -8.79 -16.77
N ASP A 186 -15.12 -8.09 -17.88
CA ASP A 186 -14.77 -8.66 -19.19
C ASP A 186 -14.10 -7.60 -20.08
N GLY A 187 -12.78 -7.72 -20.22
CA GLY A 187 -12.00 -6.77 -21.01
C GLY A 187 -12.25 -6.84 -22.52
N GLU A 188 -12.70 -7.98 -23.06
CA GLU A 188 -13.03 -8.13 -24.48
C GLU A 188 -14.38 -7.49 -24.79
N THR A 189 -15.40 -7.82 -24.02
CA THR A 189 -16.73 -7.20 -24.13
C THR A 189 -16.66 -5.69 -23.91
N ALA A 190 -15.87 -5.21 -22.94
CA ALA A 190 -15.68 -3.78 -22.69
C ALA A 190 -15.11 -3.05 -23.92
N ARG A 191 -14.18 -3.66 -24.67
CA ARG A 191 -13.65 -3.10 -25.93
C ARG A 191 -14.72 -3.01 -27.02
N VAL A 192 -15.54 -4.05 -27.18
CA VAL A 192 -16.65 -4.04 -28.16
C VAL A 192 -17.64 -2.91 -27.83
N MET A 193 -17.85 -2.61 -26.54
CA MET A 193 -18.67 -1.50 -26.08
C MET A 193 -18.00 -0.12 -26.20
N GLY A 194 -16.79 -0.04 -26.80
CA GLY A 194 -16.08 1.20 -27.07
C GLY A 194 -15.21 1.71 -25.91
N ILE A 195 -14.97 0.91 -24.88
CA ILE A 195 -14.08 1.30 -23.76
C ILE A 195 -12.62 1.11 -24.22
N ASP A 196 -11.83 2.16 -24.13
CA ASP A 196 -10.38 2.09 -24.41
C ASP A 196 -9.66 1.33 -23.30
N PHE A 197 -9.49 0.04 -23.53
CA PHE A 197 -8.84 -0.88 -22.59
C PHE A 197 -7.44 -0.41 -22.16
N GLN A 198 -6.63 0.11 -23.11
CA GLN A 198 -5.26 0.56 -22.77
C GLN A 198 -5.28 1.75 -21.80
N ARG A 199 -6.16 2.73 -22.06
CA ARG A 199 -6.29 3.89 -21.14
C ARG A 199 -6.76 3.48 -19.77
N VAL A 200 -7.72 2.55 -19.68
CA VAL A 200 -8.19 2.03 -18.39
C VAL A 200 -7.05 1.35 -17.63
N VAL A 201 -6.27 0.48 -18.29
CA VAL A 201 -5.13 -0.17 -17.66
C VAL A 201 -4.08 0.84 -17.19
N LEU A 202 -3.69 1.80 -18.04
CA LEU A 202 -2.72 2.84 -17.69
C LEU A 202 -3.18 3.65 -16.46
N PHE A 203 -4.45 4.06 -16.46
CA PHE A 203 -5.02 4.83 -15.35
C PHE A 203 -5.06 4.01 -14.06
N THR A 204 -5.49 2.75 -14.12
CA THR A 204 -5.56 1.86 -12.95
C THR A 204 -4.18 1.59 -12.36
N PHE A 205 -3.17 1.37 -13.21
CA PHE A 205 -1.79 1.19 -12.75
C PHE A 205 -1.20 2.48 -12.18
N GLY A 206 -1.53 3.63 -12.77
CA GLY A 206 -1.17 4.93 -12.21
C GLY A 206 -1.81 5.15 -10.85
N LEU A 207 -3.12 4.92 -10.73
CA LEU A 207 -3.87 5.08 -9.48
C LEU A 207 -3.35 4.16 -8.37
N GLY A 208 -3.18 2.86 -8.65
CA GLY A 208 -2.64 1.92 -7.67
C GLY A 208 -1.22 2.28 -7.23
N SER A 209 -0.38 2.78 -8.16
CA SER A 209 0.98 3.25 -7.83
C SER A 209 0.98 4.55 -7.02
N ALA A 210 0.03 5.46 -7.26
CA ALA A 210 -0.16 6.64 -6.41
C ALA A 210 -0.59 6.26 -4.99
N LEU A 211 -1.44 5.25 -4.83
CA LEU A 211 -1.79 4.68 -3.51
C LEU A 211 -0.57 4.09 -2.80
N ALA A 212 0.30 3.39 -3.54
CA ALA A 212 1.56 2.90 -2.99
C ALA A 212 2.43 4.03 -2.47
N ALA A 213 2.56 5.13 -3.23
CA ALA A 213 3.31 6.31 -2.77
C ALA A 213 2.72 6.88 -1.48
N MET A 214 1.40 7.02 -1.41
CA MET A 214 0.71 7.49 -0.21
C MET A 214 1.02 6.61 1.00
N ALA A 215 0.95 5.28 0.84
CA ALA A 215 1.31 4.33 1.88
C ALA A 215 2.80 4.45 2.27
N GLY A 216 3.70 4.66 1.30
CA GLY A 216 5.13 4.87 1.54
C GLY A 216 5.43 6.14 2.34
N VAL A 217 4.77 7.26 2.00
CA VAL A 217 4.90 8.52 2.74
C VAL A 217 4.34 8.37 4.15
N MET A 218 3.15 7.76 4.31
CA MET A 218 2.56 7.51 5.63
C MET A 218 3.46 6.61 6.49
N ASN A 219 4.07 5.58 5.89
CA ASN A 219 5.02 4.73 6.58
C ASN A 219 6.26 5.51 7.05
N GLY A 220 6.83 6.36 6.17
CA GLY A 220 7.95 7.23 6.51
C GLY A 220 7.62 8.21 7.64
N LEU A 221 6.44 8.83 7.61
CA LEU A 221 5.97 9.73 8.69
C LEU A 221 5.70 8.99 10.00
N TYR A 222 5.20 7.75 9.93
CA TYR A 222 4.89 6.95 11.12
C TYR A 222 6.17 6.45 11.83
N TYR A 223 7.15 5.93 11.07
CA TYR A 223 8.41 5.42 11.62
C TYR A 223 9.50 6.49 11.73
N ASN A 224 9.30 7.69 11.17
CA ASN A 224 10.31 8.76 11.03
C ASN A 224 11.59 8.29 10.30
N GLU A 225 11.46 7.27 9.50
CA GLU A 225 12.57 6.64 8.78
C GLU A 225 12.09 6.03 7.47
N ILE A 226 12.98 6.01 6.47
CA ILE A 226 12.80 5.26 5.25
C ILE A 226 14.08 4.56 4.86
N ASN A 227 14.01 3.35 4.32
CA ASN A 227 15.14 2.61 3.78
C ASN A 227 14.78 1.95 2.44
N PHE A 228 15.80 1.60 1.66
CA PHE A 228 15.61 1.02 0.33
C PHE A 228 14.98 -0.38 0.35
N GLY A 229 15.05 -1.10 1.46
CA GLY A 229 14.50 -2.45 1.61
C GLY A 229 13.02 -2.51 2.02
N ILE A 230 12.43 -1.36 2.44
CA ILE A 230 11.08 -1.34 3.01
C ILE A 230 10.01 -1.81 2.02
N GLY A 231 10.25 -1.58 0.71
CA GLY A 231 9.33 -1.95 -0.35
C GLY A 231 9.06 -3.45 -0.41
N LEU A 232 10.09 -4.27 -0.21
CA LEU A 232 9.93 -5.73 -0.22
C LEU A 232 8.98 -6.19 0.89
N LEU A 233 9.23 -5.76 2.11
CA LEU A 233 8.43 -6.18 3.28
C LEU A 233 6.98 -5.70 3.15
N LEU A 234 6.77 -4.42 2.91
CA LEU A 234 5.42 -3.86 2.76
C LEU A 234 4.70 -4.39 1.51
N GLY A 235 5.44 -4.71 0.45
CA GLY A 235 4.89 -5.38 -0.72
C GLY A 235 4.35 -6.76 -0.40
N VAL A 236 5.13 -7.60 0.31
CA VAL A 236 4.70 -8.94 0.72
C VAL A 236 3.54 -8.87 1.71
N ILE A 237 3.58 -7.96 2.68
CA ILE A 237 2.48 -7.74 3.63
C ILE A 237 1.21 -7.32 2.90
N GLY A 238 1.29 -6.32 2.02
CA GLY A 238 0.14 -5.83 1.26
C GLY A 238 -0.45 -6.87 0.32
N PHE A 239 0.39 -7.68 -0.32
CA PHE A 239 -0.06 -8.81 -1.14
C PHE A 239 -0.77 -9.87 -0.28
N SER A 240 -0.19 -10.25 0.85
CA SER A 240 -0.80 -11.20 1.79
C SER A 240 -2.14 -10.67 2.34
N ALA A 241 -2.21 -9.37 2.64
CA ALA A 241 -3.43 -8.71 3.05
C ALA A 241 -4.50 -8.71 1.94
N ALA A 242 -4.11 -8.48 0.67
CA ALA A 242 -5.01 -8.54 -0.47
C ALA A 242 -5.58 -9.95 -0.69
N ILE A 243 -4.73 -10.99 -0.58
CA ILE A 243 -5.17 -12.39 -0.66
C ILE A 243 -6.11 -12.72 0.50
N LEU A 244 -5.72 -12.37 1.72
CA LEU A 244 -6.53 -12.61 2.92
C LEU A 244 -7.91 -11.96 2.81
N GLY A 245 -7.96 -10.75 2.27
CA GLY A 245 -9.20 -10.01 2.01
C GLY A 245 -10.06 -10.62 0.92
N GLY A 246 -9.46 -11.24 -0.08
CA GLY A 246 -10.00 -11.72 -1.35
C GLY A 246 -9.55 -10.83 -2.50
N LEU A 247 -8.64 -11.35 -3.34
CA LEU A 247 -8.13 -10.64 -4.51
C LEU A 247 -9.30 -10.23 -5.43
N GLY A 248 -9.22 -9.01 -5.98
CA GLY A 248 -10.28 -8.46 -6.82
C GLY A 248 -11.39 -7.72 -6.05
N ASN A 249 -11.54 -7.96 -4.75
CA ASN A 249 -12.54 -7.28 -3.93
C ASN A 249 -11.96 -6.08 -3.17
N PHE A 250 -12.44 -4.87 -3.49
CA PHE A 250 -11.94 -3.63 -2.88
C PHE A 250 -12.13 -3.58 -1.36
N LEU A 251 -13.33 -3.92 -0.87
CA LEU A 251 -13.63 -3.94 0.58
C LEU A 251 -12.89 -5.08 1.28
N GLY A 252 -12.76 -6.22 0.59
CA GLY A 252 -11.96 -7.34 1.06
C GLY A 252 -10.51 -6.93 1.32
N ALA A 253 -9.88 -6.24 0.38
CA ALA A 253 -8.50 -5.76 0.52
C ALA A 253 -8.31 -4.83 1.73
N ILE A 254 -9.27 -3.93 1.99
CA ILE A 254 -9.24 -3.06 3.17
C ILE A 254 -9.30 -3.90 4.44
N LEU A 255 -10.27 -4.80 4.56
CA LEU A 255 -10.42 -5.66 5.73
C LEU A 255 -9.21 -6.58 5.94
N GLY A 256 -8.63 -7.09 4.85
CA GLY A 256 -7.41 -7.88 4.89
C GLY A 256 -6.21 -7.11 5.46
N GLY A 257 -6.06 -5.83 5.08
CA GLY A 257 -5.04 -4.95 5.62
C GLY A 257 -5.18 -4.72 7.14
N PHE A 258 -6.39 -4.43 7.60
CA PHE A 258 -6.67 -4.29 9.04
C PHE A 258 -6.50 -5.61 9.80
N LEU A 259 -6.94 -6.73 9.23
CA LEU A 259 -6.78 -8.03 9.87
C LEU A 259 -5.30 -8.42 9.96
N PHE A 260 -4.50 -8.19 8.91
CA PHE A 260 -3.07 -8.45 8.95
C PHE A 260 -2.38 -7.63 10.06
N ALA A 261 -2.69 -6.33 10.16
CA ALA A 261 -2.18 -5.46 11.23
C ALA A 261 -2.61 -5.92 12.62
N ALA A 262 -3.86 -6.38 12.76
CA ALA A 262 -4.36 -6.94 14.02
C ALA A 262 -3.60 -8.20 14.41
N LEU A 263 -3.32 -9.11 13.46
CA LEU A 263 -2.53 -10.31 13.70
C LEU A 263 -1.09 -9.97 14.10
N GLN A 264 -0.45 -8.97 13.48
CA GLN A 264 0.86 -8.49 13.88
C GLN A 264 0.87 -7.94 15.30
N THR A 265 -0.10 -7.08 15.63
CA THR A 265 -0.19 -6.48 16.97
C THR A 265 -0.47 -7.54 18.02
N PHE A 266 -1.37 -8.48 17.72
CA PHE A 266 -1.65 -9.61 18.60
C PHE A 266 -0.38 -10.46 18.81
N GLY A 267 0.34 -10.79 17.74
CA GLY A 267 1.62 -11.51 17.82
C GLY A 267 2.67 -10.77 18.65
N ALA A 268 2.78 -9.44 18.49
CA ALA A 268 3.73 -8.64 19.27
C ALA A 268 3.44 -8.67 20.78
N VAL A 269 2.18 -8.81 21.18
CA VAL A 269 1.76 -8.86 22.58
C VAL A 269 1.74 -10.29 23.12
N ALA A 270 1.15 -11.23 22.36
CA ALA A 270 0.91 -12.59 22.82
C ALA A 270 2.19 -13.45 22.88
N LEU A 271 3.10 -13.30 21.90
CA LEU A 271 4.32 -14.14 21.84
C LEU A 271 5.18 -14.01 23.10
N PRO A 272 5.55 -12.80 23.57
CA PRO A 272 6.34 -12.67 24.80
C PRO A 272 5.59 -13.13 26.06
N MET A 273 4.24 -13.09 26.06
CA MET A 273 3.42 -13.55 27.18
C MET A 273 3.41 -15.08 27.31
N ILE A 274 3.36 -15.79 26.18
CA ILE A 274 3.33 -17.27 26.14
C ILE A 274 4.74 -17.82 26.34
N THR A 275 5.73 -17.22 25.71
CA THR A 275 7.12 -17.67 25.76
C THR A 275 8.05 -16.46 25.85
N PRO A 276 8.53 -16.12 27.06
CA PRO A 276 9.39 -14.93 27.27
C PRO A 276 10.68 -14.94 26.43
N SER A 277 11.10 -16.11 25.96
CA SER A 277 12.28 -16.26 25.09
C SER A 277 12.05 -15.81 23.64
N ILE A 278 10.78 -15.59 23.21
CA ILE A 278 10.46 -15.14 21.85
C ILE A 278 10.26 -13.63 21.85
N PRO A 279 11.16 -12.85 21.23
CA PRO A 279 10.99 -11.40 21.13
C PRO A 279 9.77 -10.99 20.30
N SER A 280 9.19 -9.83 20.59
CA SER A 280 8.11 -9.21 19.79
C SER A 280 8.50 -8.95 18.32
N ALA A 281 9.79 -9.02 17.98
CA ALA A 281 10.30 -8.95 16.60
C ALA A 281 9.72 -10.05 15.68
N TYR A 282 9.29 -11.18 16.24
CA TYR A 282 8.66 -12.28 15.48
C TYR A 282 7.17 -12.04 15.14
N LYS A 283 6.63 -10.86 15.40
CA LYS A 283 5.24 -10.51 15.08
C LYS A 283 4.86 -10.75 13.62
N ASP A 284 5.80 -10.49 12.69
CA ASP A 284 5.58 -10.65 11.25
C ASP A 284 5.48 -12.13 10.89
N VAL A 285 6.36 -12.95 11.44
CA VAL A 285 6.32 -14.42 11.27
C VAL A 285 5.01 -14.99 11.78
N PHE A 286 4.57 -14.54 12.96
CA PHE A 286 3.27 -14.93 13.51
C PHE A 286 2.12 -14.57 12.57
N ALA A 287 2.09 -13.33 12.09
CA ALA A 287 1.04 -12.86 11.18
C ALA A 287 1.01 -13.68 9.89
N PHE A 288 2.17 -13.95 9.27
CA PHE A 288 2.24 -14.77 8.05
C PHE A 288 1.79 -16.20 8.29
N VAL A 289 2.18 -16.83 9.40
CA VAL A 289 1.72 -18.18 9.76
C VAL A 289 0.20 -18.22 9.90
N MET A 290 -0.37 -17.21 10.59
CA MET A 290 -1.83 -17.12 10.75
C MET A 290 -2.54 -16.92 9.40
N VAL A 291 -1.97 -16.11 8.49
CA VAL A 291 -2.50 -15.95 7.13
C VAL A 291 -2.49 -17.28 6.37
N ILE A 292 -1.38 -18.03 6.43
CA ILE A 292 -1.28 -19.35 5.77
C ILE A 292 -2.36 -20.29 6.32
N LEU A 293 -2.55 -20.35 7.63
CA LEU A 293 -3.58 -21.18 8.25
C LEU A 293 -5.00 -20.76 7.86
N LEU A 294 -5.26 -19.45 7.84
CA LEU A 294 -6.56 -18.91 7.41
C LEU A 294 -6.83 -19.24 5.94
N MET A 295 -5.83 -19.11 5.07
CA MET A 295 -5.96 -19.44 3.65
C MET A 295 -6.09 -20.93 3.39
N ALA A 296 -5.45 -21.79 4.20
CA ALA A 296 -5.64 -23.23 4.13
C ALA A 296 -7.07 -23.64 4.49
N TRP A 297 -7.71 -22.91 5.43
CA TRP A 297 -9.10 -23.14 5.83
C TRP A 297 -10.12 -22.49 4.89
N ARG A 298 -9.82 -21.25 4.42
CA ARG A 298 -10.71 -20.46 3.55
C ARG A 298 -9.96 -19.86 2.36
N PRO A 299 -9.71 -20.66 1.30
CA PRO A 299 -8.85 -20.25 0.18
C PRO A 299 -9.41 -19.09 -0.65
N THR A 300 -10.71 -18.76 -0.52
CA THR A 300 -11.35 -17.63 -1.23
C THR A 300 -11.14 -16.28 -0.54
N GLY A 301 -10.44 -16.24 0.60
CA GLY A 301 -10.32 -15.04 1.42
C GLY A 301 -11.59 -14.71 2.24
N LEU A 302 -11.56 -13.54 2.92
CA LEU A 302 -12.68 -13.09 3.79
C LEU A 302 -13.94 -12.80 2.99
N ILE A 303 -13.79 -12.08 1.87
CA ILE A 303 -14.88 -11.73 0.96
C ILE A 303 -14.52 -12.29 -0.42
N ALA A 304 -15.16 -13.41 -0.78
CA ALA A 304 -14.97 -14.01 -2.08
C ALA A 304 -15.35 -13.02 -3.19
N GLU A 305 -14.55 -12.98 -4.26
CA GLU A 305 -14.96 -12.32 -5.49
C GLU A 305 -16.25 -13.01 -5.99
N ARG A 306 -17.26 -12.22 -6.36
CA ARG A 306 -18.40 -12.78 -7.08
C ARG A 306 -17.91 -13.13 -8.48
N SER A 307 -17.48 -14.37 -8.68
CA SER A 307 -17.28 -14.89 -10.02
C SER A 307 -18.63 -14.82 -10.74
N SER A 308 -18.78 -13.90 -11.71
CA SER A 308 -19.77 -14.14 -12.75
C SER A 308 -19.32 -15.44 -13.42
N GLU A 309 -20.12 -16.48 -13.32
CA GLU A 309 -19.89 -17.68 -14.11
C GLU A 309 -19.70 -17.23 -15.56
N ARG A 310 -18.47 -17.38 -16.06
CA ARG A 310 -18.18 -17.22 -17.47
C ARG A 310 -18.87 -18.42 -18.16
N VAL A 311 -20.05 -18.21 -18.71
CA VAL A 311 -20.74 -19.14 -19.57
C VAL A 311 -20.05 -19.15 -20.94
#